data_7f715c470ba33a034c83ae642721af96
#
_entry.id   7f715c470ba33a034c83ae642721af96
#
_cell.length_a   1.000
_cell.length_b   1.000
_cell.length_c   1.000
_cell.angle_alpha   90.00
_cell.angle_beta   90.00
_cell.angle_gamma   90.00
#
_symmetry.space_group_name_H-M   'P 1'
#
loop_
_entity.id
_entity.type
_entity.pdbx_description
1 polymer ?
#
loop_
_entity_poly.entity_id
_entity_poly.type
_entity_poly.pdbx_seq_one_letter_code
_entity_poly.pdbx_strand_id
1 'polypeptide(L)'
;GLTRELLIDLIPLTLSPNTSDVRGLNFDGHPMFVENEHHLLLPNPIFMEVSKYRTKEVAENFMFLGQIVGKCIYDGVLLDFEFAPQFLAHWTCMATSKFDDLKTIDPMLYKNLRSICSMSADEVDSLGLDFTVTGCQNQTIELREGGSKIAVTEHNKFEYAMELARYKMSTCIKRQTVSFLKGLRQIISETCFNMFNPDELNVILSGSSRDLDIDDLREHSVCSGFAPGSTYVDSLWEIVKSFTPLQKRKFLKFVASVPRGPLLGFRML
;
A
#
# COMPACT_ATOMS: atom_id res chain seq x y z
N GLY A 1 -23.46 -9.73 -6.19
CA GLY A 1 -24.61 -9.36 -5.36
C GLY A 1 -24.34 -8.07 -4.59
N LEU A 2 -25.36 -7.58 -3.89
CA LEU A 2 -25.36 -6.32 -3.12
C LEU A 2 -24.13 -6.11 -2.22
N THR A 3 -23.60 -7.16 -1.61
CA THR A 3 -22.43 -7.08 -0.72
C THR A 3 -21.16 -6.69 -1.50
N ARG A 4 -20.97 -7.24 -2.70
CA ARG A 4 -19.81 -6.95 -3.55
C ARG A 4 -19.87 -5.51 -4.06
N GLU A 5 -21.05 -5.07 -4.49
CA GLU A 5 -21.31 -3.72 -4.96
C GLU A 5 -21.05 -2.69 -3.84
N LEU A 6 -21.57 -2.95 -2.64
CA LEU A 6 -21.30 -2.14 -1.46
C LEU A 6 -19.80 -2.03 -1.13
N LEU A 7 -19.06 -3.12 -1.22
CA LEU A 7 -17.62 -3.09 -0.96
C LEU A 7 -16.84 -2.28 -2.01
N ILE A 8 -17.22 -2.41 -3.29
CA ILE A 8 -16.60 -1.64 -4.39
C ILE A 8 -16.81 -0.14 -4.19
N ASP A 9 -18.00 0.27 -3.71
CA ASP A 9 -18.28 1.68 -3.42
C ASP A 9 -17.63 2.17 -2.12
N LEU A 10 -17.51 1.30 -1.12
CA LEU A 10 -16.96 1.64 0.20
C LEU A 10 -15.44 1.82 0.19
N ILE A 11 -14.72 1.03 -0.62
CA ILE A 11 -13.24 1.06 -0.70
C ILE A 11 -12.71 2.45 -1.05
N PRO A 12 -13.15 3.12 -2.14
CA PRO A 12 -12.70 4.47 -2.46
C PRO A 12 -13.05 5.49 -1.37
N LEU A 13 -14.21 5.33 -0.73
CA LEU A 13 -14.66 6.24 0.34
C LEU A 13 -13.87 6.09 1.65
N THR A 14 -13.16 4.99 1.85
CA THR A 14 -12.49 4.68 3.12
C THR A 14 -10.98 4.69 3.02
N LEU A 15 -10.43 4.17 1.93
CA LEU A 15 -8.98 3.93 1.79
C LEU A 15 -8.30 4.89 0.81
N SER A 16 -9.05 5.58 -0.08
CA SER A 16 -8.43 6.54 -1.00
C SER A 16 -7.75 7.67 -0.24
N PRO A 17 -6.51 8.01 -0.58
CA PRO A 17 -5.92 9.26 -0.15
C PRO A 17 -6.77 10.41 -0.72
N ASN A 18 -6.80 11.56 -0.03
CA ASN A 18 -7.57 12.73 -0.43
C ASN A 18 -7.16 13.19 -1.84
N THR A 19 -7.77 12.63 -2.86
CA THR A 19 -7.81 13.23 -4.19
C THR A 19 -8.98 14.23 -4.24
N SER A 20 -8.90 15.21 -5.09
CA SER A 20 -9.88 16.33 -5.20
C SER A 20 -11.34 15.88 -5.29
N ASP A 21 -11.59 14.65 -5.73
CA ASP A 21 -12.93 14.15 -6.06
C ASP A 21 -13.49 13.13 -5.07
N VAL A 22 -12.66 12.46 -4.27
CA VAL A 22 -13.11 11.46 -3.28
C VAL A 22 -12.39 11.70 -1.96
N ARG A 23 -13.16 12.01 -0.91
CA ARG A 23 -12.64 12.12 0.46
C ARG A 23 -12.69 10.74 1.10
N GLY A 24 -11.54 10.09 1.25
CA GLY A 24 -11.40 8.90 2.07
C GLY A 24 -11.75 9.14 3.55
N LEU A 25 -11.73 8.10 4.36
CA LEU A 25 -11.92 8.22 5.80
C LEU A 25 -10.83 9.11 6.40
N ASN A 26 -11.25 10.20 7.02
CA ASN A 26 -10.37 11.20 7.63
C ASN A 26 -10.59 11.24 9.13
N PHE A 27 -9.53 11.53 9.87
CA PHE A 27 -9.60 11.86 11.28
C PHE A 27 -8.91 13.20 11.52
N ASP A 28 -9.65 14.17 12.06
CA ASP A 28 -9.18 15.54 12.35
C ASP A 28 -8.50 16.20 11.12
N GLY A 29 -9.10 16.01 9.92
CA GLY A 29 -8.60 16.58 8.66
C GLY A 29 -7.43 15.81 8.02
N HIS A 30 -6.99 14.69 8.61
CA HIS A 30 -5.92 13.87 8.07
C HIS A 30 -6.46 12.54 7.53
N PRO A 31 -6.09 12.14 6.29
CA PRO A 31 -6.48 10.85 5.73
C PRO A 31 -5.83 9.71 6.51
N MET A 32 -6.56 8.60 6.66
CA MET A 32 -6.05 7.42 7.37
C MET A 32 -4.88 6.75 6.60
N PHE A 33 -4.91 6.79 5.27
CA PHE A 33 -3.86 6.31 4.39
C PHE A 33 -3.31 7.45 3.53
N VAL A 34 -2.05 7.36 3.17
CA VAL A 34 -1.35 8.29 2.27
C VAL A 34 -0.62 7.52 1.18
N GLU A 35 -0.39 8.16 0.04
CA GLU A 35 0.45 7.63 -1.02
C GLU A 35 1.92 8.00 -0.81
N ASN A 36 2.80 7.07 -1.15
CA ASN A 36 4.22 7.37 -1.30
C ASN A 36 4.52 7.91 -2.71
N GLU A 37 5.79 8.18 -3.01
CA GLU A 37 6.25 8.68 -4.32
C GLU A 37 5.91 7.73 -5.49
N HIS A 38 5.62 6.46 -5.21
CA HIS A 38 5.25 5.44 -6.19
C HIS A 38 3.74 5.20 -6.27
N HIS A 39 2.91 6.07 -5.69
CA HIS A 39 1.46 5.92 -5.62
C HIS A 39 1.00 4.64 -4.89
N LEU A 40 1.81 4.13 -3.97
CA LEU A 40 1.46 2.98 -3.13
C LEU A 40 0.93 3.48 -1.78
N LEU A 41 -0.16 2.85 -1.31
CA LEU A 41 -0.82 3.23 -0.06
C LEU A 41 -0.10 2.68 1.17
N LEU A 42 0.03 3.53 2.18
CA LEU A 42 0.51 3.15 3.51
C LEU A 42 -0.29 3.91 4.59
N PRO A 43 -0.40 3.36 5.79
CA PRO A 43 -1.00 4.07 6.92
C PRO A 43 -0.29 5.40 7.16
N ASN A 44 -1.05 6.46 7.38
CA ASN A 44 -0.48 7.80 7.55
C ASN A 44 0.37 7.89 8.83
N PRO A 45 1.67 8.17 8.73
CA PRO A 45 2.59 8.23 9.89
C PRO A 45 2.18 9.24 10.95
N ILE A 46 1.42 10.27 10.62
CA ILE A 46 0.98 11.32 11.55
C ILE A 46 0.28 10.72 12.78
N PHE A 47 -0.45 9.63 12.64
CA PHE A 47 -1.16 8.97 13.74
C PHE A 47 -0.23 8.21 14.71
N MET A 48 1.01 8.00 14.34
CA MET A 48 2.06 7.52 15.24
C MET A 48 2.88 8.66 15.81
N GLU A 49 3.22 9.64 14.98
CA GLU A 49 4.15 10.71 15.29
C GLU A 49 3.54 11.73 16.25
N VAL A 50 2.28 12.10 16.05
CA VAL A 50 1.62 13.13 16.85
C VAL A 50 0.82 12.50 18.01
N SER A 51 1.21 12.81 19.24
CA SER A 51 0.66 12.15 20.45
C SER A 51 -0.86 12.32 20.60
N LYS A 52 -1.44 13.48 20.22
CA LYS A 52 -2.88 13.73 20.28
C LYS A 52 -3.71 12.76 19.44
N TYR A 53 -3.12 12.16 18.39
CA TYR A 53 -3.79 11.20 17.52
C TYR A 53 -3.63 9.73 17.98
N ARG A 54 -2.90 9.50 19.07
CA ARG A 54 -2.73 8.14 19.62
C ARG A 54 -3.96 7.72 20.45
N THR A 55 -5.16 7.94 19.93
CA THR A 55 -6.44 7.69 20.59
C THR A 55 -6.96 6.27 20.30
N LYS A 56 -7.92 5.84 21.13
CA LYS A 56 -8.64 4.58 20.91
C LYS A 56 -9.46 4.66 19.63
N GLU A 57 -10.07 5.79 19.33
CA GLU A 57 -10.89 6.03 18.14
C GLU A 57 -10.09 5.86 16.85
N VAL A 58 -8.87 6.42 16.77
CA VAL A 58 -7.99 6.20 15.61
C VAL A 58 -7.65 4.72 15.44
N ALA A 59 -7.39 4.02 16.54
CA ALA A 59 -7.11 2.58 16.50
C ALA A 59 -8.32 1.77 16.03
N GLU A 60 -9.54 2.13 16.45
CA GLU A 60 -10.79 1.51 16.00
C GLU A 60 -11.06 1.77 14.52
N ASN A 61 -10.76 2.97 14.02
CA ASN A 61 -10.85 3.29 12.60
C ASN A 61 -9.91 2.41 11.76
N PHE A 62 -8.64 2.25 12.16
CA PHE A 62 -7.72 1.34 11.47
C PHE A 62 -8.18 -0.12 11.55
N MET A 63 -8.72 -0.54 12.68
CA MET A 63 -9.28 -1.89 12.81
C MET A 63 -10.47 -2.10 11.86
N PHE A 64 -11.37 -1.14 11.75
CA PHE A 64 -12.48 -1.16 10.80
C PHE A 64 -12.00 -1.25 9.34
N LEU A 65 -10.98 -0.46 8.96
CA LEU A 65 -10.38 -0.53 7.62
C LEU A 65 -9.76 -1.90 7.35
N GLY A 66 -9.16 -2.52 8.35
CA GLY A 66 -8.66 -3.90 8.26
C GLY A 66 -9.77 -4.92 8.02
N GLN A 67 -10.93 -4.76 8.67
CA GLN A 67 -12.11 -5.60 8.45
C GLN A 67 -12.65 -5.45 7.02
N ILE A 68 -12.72 -4.21 6.50
CA ILE A 68 -13.15 -3.96 5.11
C ILE A 68 -12.25 -4.70 4.13
N VAL A 69 -10.92 -4.54 4.25
CA VAL A 69 -9.96 -5.22 3.37
C VAL A 69 -10.05 -6.74 3.53
N GLY A 70 -10.18 -7.23 4.75
CA GLY A 70 -10.39 -8.66 5.00
C GLY A 70 -11.65 -9.19 4.33
N LYS A 71 -12.74 -8.41 4.34
CA LYS A 71 -13.98 -8.77 3.67
C LYS A 71 -13.84 -8.75 2.15
N CYS A 72 -13.08 -7.80 1.59
CA CYS A 72 -12.77 -7.77 0.17
C CYS A 72 -12.01 -9.03 -0.28
N ILE A 73 -10.99 -9.44 0.48
CA ILE A 73 -10.24 -10.66 0.21
C ILE A 73 -11.17 -11.89 0.26
N TYR A 74 -11.99 -11.98 1.31
CA TYR A 74 -12.91 -13.10 1.50
C TYR A 74 -13.94 -13.24 0.36
N ASP A 75 -14.48 -12.11 -0.13
CA ASP A 75 -15.49 -12.08 -1.19
C ASP A 75 -14.86 -12.02 -2.61
N GLY A 76 -13.53 -12.03 -2.74
CA GLY A 76 -12.81 -11.93 -4.02
C GLY A 76 -13.00 -10.58 -4.73
N VAL A 77 -13.17 -9.50 -3.95
CA VAL A 77 -13.24 -8.13 -4.46
C VAL A 77 -11.84 -7.56 -4.57
N LEU A 78 -11.40 -7.23 -5.78
CA LEU A 78 -10.08 -6.64 -6.03
C LEU A 78 -10.07 -5.16 -5.66
N LEU A 79 -8.96 -4.72 -5.05
CA LEU A 79 -8.71 -3.33 -4.70
C LEU A 79 -8.24 -2.54 -5.94
N ASP A 80 -8.62 -1.27 -6.04
CA ASP A 80 -8.25 -0.36 -7.14
C ASP A 80 -6.87 0.31 -6.93
N PHE A 81 -6.13 -0.11 -5.92
CA PHE A 81 -4.83 0.42 -5.54
C PHE A 81 -3.93 -0.68 -5.00
N GLU A 82 -2.65 -0.37 -4.85
CA GLU A 82 -1.64 -1.24 -4.25
C GLU A 82 -1.16 -0.68 -2.93
N PHE A 83 -0.86 -1.56 -1.98
CA PHE A 83 -0.24 -1.16 -0.73
C PHE A 83 1.29 -1.12 -0.85
N ALA A 84 1.90 -0.25 -0.07
CA ALA A 84 3.36 -0.16 0.01
C ALA A 84 3.97 -1.44 0.60
N PRO A 85 5.08 -1.95 0.03
CA PRO A 85 5.70 -3.21 0.45
C PRO A 85 6.03 -3.27 1.95
N GLN A 86 6.47 -2.14 2.54
CA GLN A 86 6.75 -2.06 3.98
C GLN A 86 5.51 -2.29 4.83
N PHE A 87 4.33 -1.87 4.38
CA PHE A 87 3.08 -2.13 5.08
C PHE A 87 2.67 -3.60 4.95
N LEU A 88 2.74 -4.18 3.74
CA LEU A 88 2.42 -5.58 3.51
C LEU A 88 3.40 -6.55 4.19
N ALA A 89 4.67 -6.17 4.34
CA ALA A 89 5.64 -6.96 5.08
C ALA A 89 5.22 -7.23 6.54
N HIS A 90 4.40 -6.37 7.14
CA HIS A 90 3.84 -6.60 8.46
C HIS A 90 2.67 -7.62 8.49
N TRP A 91 2.12 -7.98 7.34
CA TRP A 91 1.02 -8.97 7.27
C TRP A 91 1.54 -10.40 7.35
N THR A 92 2.82 -10.59 7.02
CA THR A 92 3.50 -11.88 7.01
C THR A 92 4.44 -11.99 8.20
N CYS A 93 4.64 -13.18 8.74
CA CYS A 93 5.63 -13.41 9.80
C CYS A 93 7.09 -13.27 9.31
N MET A 94 7.29 -13.03 8.01
CA MET A 94 8.61 -12.89 7.38
C MET A 94 9.17 -11.45 7.42
N ALA A 95 8.49 -10.52 8.09
CA ALA A 95 8.85 -9.12 8.14
C ALA A 95 10.14 -8.87 8.96
N THR A 96 11.27 -9.34 8.47
CA THR A 96 12.58 -8.80 8.86
C THR A 96 12.93 -7.69 7.88
N SER A 97 12.67 -6.44 8.24
CA SER A 97 13.09 -5.29 7.45
C SER A 97 14.62 -5.22 7.45
N LYS A 98 15.24 -5.69 6.37
CA LYS A 98 16.67 -5.54 6.15
C LYS A 98 16.94 -4.10 5.71
N PHE A 99 18.13 -3.59 6.00
CA PHE A 99 18.55 -2.25 5.55
C PHE A 99 18.39 -2.08 4.04
N ASP A 100 18.68 -3.12 3.26
CA ASP A 100 18.57 -3.10 1.80
C ASP A 100 17.11 -2.98 1.28
N ASP A 101 16.12 -3.34 2.08
CA ASP A 101 14.70 -3.18 1.72
C ASP A 101 14.33 -1.69 1.59
N LEU A 102 15.07 -0.81 2.31
CA LEU A 102 14.90 0.64 2.18
C LEU A 102 15.16 1.13 0.76
N LYS A 103 16.00 0.45 -0.02
CA LYS A 103 16.27 0.80 -1.43
C LYS A 103 14.99 0.81 -2.29
N THR A 104 14.06 -0.07 -2.00
CA THR A 104 12.79 -0.18 -2.73
C THR A 104 11.76 0.84 -2.24
N ILE A 105 11.86 1.21 -0.95
CA ILE A 105 10.89 2.07 -0.27
C ILE A 105 11.24 3.55 -0.47
N ASP A 106 12.51 3.91 -0.22
CA ASP A 106 13.06 5.25 -0.35
C ASP A 106 14.52 5.16 -0.86
N PRO A 107 14.70 5.10 -2.20
CA PRO A 107 16.02 4.96 -2.82
C PRO A 107 16.96 6.11 -2.49
N MET A 108 16.41 7.32 -2.29
CA MET A 108 17.22 8.51 -1.98
C MET A 108 17.77 8.42 -0.56
N LEU A 109 16.91 8.12 0.41
CA LEU A 109 17.33 7.93 1.80
C LEU A 109 18.32 6.78 1.92
N TYR A 110 18.08 5.65 1.23
CA TYR A 110 19.02 4.54 1.20
C TYR A 110 20.42 4.95 0.72
N LYS A 111 20.48 5.72 -0.39
CA LYS A 111 21.75 6.24 -0.92
C LYS A 111 22.44 7.17 0.06
N ASN A 112 21.68 8.07 0.70
CA ASN A 112 22.20 9.01 1.68
C ASN A 112 22.78 8.29 2.90
N LEU A 113 22.04 7.32 3.45
CA LEU A 113 22.51 6.54 4.61
C LEU A 113 23.77 5.70 4.27
N ARG A 114 23.81 5.10 3.07
CA ARG A 114 25.03 4.42 2.61
C ARG A 114 26.21 5.36 2.48
N SER A 115 25.99 6.58 2.00
CA SER A 115 27.04 7.59 1.92
C SER A 115 27.57 7.93 3.32
N ILE A 116 26.70 8.18 4.30
CA ILE A 116 27.08 8.44 5.70
C ILE A 116 27.91 7.28 6.27
N CYS A 117 27.51 6.05 6.00
CA CYS A 117 28.26 4.87 6.45
C CYS A 117 29.69 4.78 5.88
N SER A 118 29.95 5.39 4.71
CA SER A 118 31.27 5.38 4.04
C SER A 118 32.11 6.62 4.32
N MET A 119 31.60 7.64 4.99
CA MET A 119 32.29 8.88 5.34
C MET A 119 33.35 8.66 6.43
N SER A 120 34.38 9.48 6.41
CA SER A 120 35.41 9.57 7.48
C SER A 120 34.82 10.25 8.74
N ALA A 121 35.59 10.21 9.84
CA ALA A 121 35.20 10.83 11.11
C ALA A 121 34.89 12.33 10.95
N ASP A 122 35.81 13.08 10.33
CA ASP A 122 35.68 14.53 10.14
C ASP A 122 34.49 14.89 9.26
N GLU A 123 34.18 14.08 8.25
CA GLU A 123 33.01 14.27 7.38
C GLU A 123 31.69 14.03 8.13
N VAL A 124 31.61 12.95 8.93
CA VAL A 124 30.41 12.66 9.73
C VAL A 124 30.16 13.74 10.76
N ASP A 125 31.20 14.16 11.48
CA ASP A 125 31.12 15.21 12.52
C ASP A 125 30.67 16.56 11.90
N SER A 126 31.11 16.87 10.68
CA SER A 126 30.73 18.10 9.97
C SER A 126 29.24 18.16 9.60
N LEU A 127 28.54 17.00 9.53
CA LEU A 127 27.10 16.95 9.24
C LEU A 127 26.24 17.41 10.43
N GLY A 128 26.77 17.40 11.65
CA GLY A 128 26.07 17.81 12.87
C GLY A 128 24.77 17.02 13.12
N LEU A 129 24.75 15.75 12.73
CA LEU A 129 23.57 14.88 12.89
C LEU A 129 23.44 14.37 14.33
N ASP A 130 22.24 14.13 14.77
CA ASP A 130 21.90 13.45 16.01
C ASP A 130 20.90 12.28 15.73
N PHE A 131 20.53 11.52 16.77
CA PHE A 131 19.60 10.40 16.64
C PHE A 131 18.14 10.87 16.62
N THR A 132 17.85 11.85 15.75
CA THR A 132 16.50 12.35 15.52
C THR A 132 16.11 12.29 14.04
N VAL A 133 14.83 12.44 13.78
CA VAL A 133 14.28 12.60 12.44
C VAL A 133 13.15 13.64 12.47
N THR A 134 13.01 14.38 11.38
CA THR A 134 11.89 15.32 11.21
C THR A 134 10.64 14.54 10.82
N GLY A 135 9.57 14.68 11.59
CA GLY A 135 8.28 14.06 11.34
C GLY A 135 7.40 14.86 10.38
N CYS A 136 6.19 14.34 10.14
CA CYS A 136 5.24 14.88 9.15
C CYS A 136 4.77 16.31 9.43
N GLN A 137 4.81 16.79 10.67
CA GLN A 137 4.45 18.17 11.07
C GLN A 137 5.69 18.99 11.49
N ASN A 138 6.85 18.68 10.93
CA ASN A 138 8.14 19.31 11.28
C ASN A 138 8.54 19.17 12.75
N GLN A 139 7.93 18.24 13.50
CA GLN A 139 8.35 17.92 14.85
C GLN A 139 9.62 17.05 14.83
N THR A 140 10.46 17.24 15.84
CA THR A 140 11.62 16.37 16.06
C THR A 140 11.19 15.08 16.75
N ILE A 141 11.53 13.95 16.17
CA ILE A 141 11.25 12.62 16.70
C ILE A 141 12.57 11.95 17.04
N GLU A 142 12.72 11.51 18.28
CA GLU A 142 13.89 10.77 18.71
C GLU A 142 13.79 9.31 18.21
N LEU A 143 14.88 8.83 17.55
CA LEU A 143 14.99 7.45 17.07
C LEU A 143 15.21 6.47 18.23
N ARG A 144 15.84 6.95 19.29
CA ARG A 144 16.05 6.29 20.59
C ARG A 144 15.86 7.28 21.73
N GLU A 145 15.68 6.80 22.95
CA GLU A 145 15.53 7.65 24.14
C GLU A 145 16.76 8.55 24.34
N GLY A 146 16.53 9.85 24.43
CA GLY A 146 17.58 10.87 24.53
C GLY A 146 18.37 11.08 23.24
N GLY A 147 17.87 10.63 22.11
CA GLY A 147 18.54 10.68 20.81
C GLY A 147 18.96 12.08 20.36
N SER A 148 18.20 13.11 20.75
CA SER A 148 18.53 14.52 20.46
C SER A 148 19.81 15.02 21.13
N LYS A 149 20.34 14.28 22.12
CA LYS A 149 21.58 14.58 22.81
C LYS A 149 22.75 13.68 22.38
N ILE A 150 22.51 12.76 21.47
CA ILE A 150 23.50 11.79 21.01
C ILE A 150 23.92 12.20 19.61
N ALA A 151 25.12 12.78 19.47
CA ALA A 151 25.69 13.11 18.17
C ALA A 151 26.03 11.83 17.39
N VAL A 152 25.79 11.88 16.08
CA VAL A 152 26.26 10.84 15.16
C VAL A 152 27.73 11.02 14.91
N THR A 153 28.51 9.97 15.15
CA THR A 153 29.95 9.91 15.03
C THR A 153 30.38 8.71 14.20
N GLU A 154 31.68 8.60 13.87
CA GLU A 154 32.21 7.41 13.20
C GLU A 154 31.85 6.09 13.90
N HIS A 155 31.83 6.09 15.24
CA HIS A 155 31.59 4.88 16.02
C HIS A 155 30.10 4.40 16.01
N ASN A 156 29.15 5.31 15.81
CA ASN A 156 27.71 5.00 15.88
C ASN A 156 26.93 5.28 14.60
N LYS A 157 27.60 5.71 13.51
CA LYS A 157 26.94 6.02 12.22
C LYS A 157 26.14 4.85 11.62
N PHE A 158 26.62 3.63 11.81
CA PHE A 158 25.89 2.43 11.35
C PHE A 158 24.63 2.18 12.17
N GLU A 159 24.66 2.41 13.49
CA GLU A 159 23.48 2.31 14.34
C GLU A 159 22.45 3.36 13.95
N TYR A 160 22.89 4.62 13.76
CA TYR A 160 22.03 5.69 13.27
C TYR A 160 21.34 5.32 11.95
N ALA A 161 22.10 4.84 10.97
CA ALA A 161 21.56 4.43 9.68
C ALA A 161 20.52 3.32 9.82
N MET A 162 20.79 2.31 10.67
CA MET A 162 19.85 1.21 10.93
C MET A 162 18.60 1.66 11.65
N GLU A 163 18.70 2.57 12.62
CA GLU A 163 17.54 3.06 13.37
C GLU A 163 16.66 3.97 12.53
N LEU A 164 17.26 4.84 11.72
CA LEU A 164 16.52 5.69 10.81
C LEU A 164 15.81 4.85 9.72
N ALA A 165 16.49 3.86 9.17
CA ALA A 165 15.88 2.91 8.23
C ALA A 165 14.71 2.16 8.88
N ARG A 166 14.88 1.62 10.08
CA ARG A 166 13.82 0.94 10.84
C ARG A 166 12.65 1.86 11.13
N TYR A 167 12.92 3.10 11.50
CA TYR A 167 11.88 4.10 11.73
C TYR A 167 11.02 4.28 10.47
N LYS A 168 11.64 4.55 9.33
CA LYS A 168 10.95 4.78 8.06
C LYS A 168 10.20 3.55 7.53
N MET A 169 10.77 2.38 7.67
CA MET A 169 10.16 1.14 7.16
C MET A 169 9.05 0.59 8.06
N SER A 170 9.11 0.83 9.35
CA SER A 170 8.24 0.11 10.30
C SER A 170 7.69 0.98 11.43
N THR A 171 8.57 1.69 12.16
CA THR A 171 8.18 2.30 13.43
C THR A 171 7.13 3.39 13.25
N CYS A 172 7.25 4.22 12.19
CA CYS A 172 6.35 5.34 11.92
C CYS A 172 4.90 4.91 11.62
N ILE A 173 4.67 3.67 11.22
CA ILE A 173 3.33 3.12 10.93
C ILE A 173 2.92 1.97 11.86
N LYS A 174 3.74 1.63 12.84
CA LYS A 174 3.59 0.42 13.65
C LYS A 174 2.22 0.32 14.35
N ARG A 175 1.77 1.39 14.99
CA ARG A 175 0.53 1.40 15.77
C ARG A 175 -0.69 1.23 14.88
N GLN A 176 -0.73 1.94 13.76
CA GLN A 176 -1.77 1.87 12.74
C GLN A 176 -1.84 0.46 12.15
N THR A 177 -0.67 -0.08 11.80
CA THR A 177 -0.55 -1.42 11.24
C THR A 177 -1.06 -2.49 12.20
N VAL A 178 -0.69 -2.42 13.49
CA VAL A 178 -1.17 -3.37 14.50
C VAL A 178 -2.70 -3.32 14.62
N SER A 179 -3.29 -2.11 14.62
CA SER A 179 -4.74 -1.95 14.71
C SER A 179 -5.45 -2.46 13.45
N PHE A 180 -4.91 -2.15 12.28
CA PHE A 180 -5.42 -2.65 11.00
C PHE A 180 -5.37 -4.19 10.93
N LEU A 181 -4.24 -4.79 11.27
CA LEU A 181 -4.07 -6.24 11.27
C LEU A 181 -4.99 -6.93 12.27
N LYS A 182 -5.28 -6.29 13.41
CA LYS A 182 -6.27 -6.81 14.36
C LYS A 182 -7.65 -6.93 13.72
N GLY A 183 -8.04 -5.97 12.89
CA GLY A 183 -9.31 -6.05 12.14
C GLY A 183 -9.27 -7.09 11.02
N LEU A 184 -8.21 -7.10 10.23
CA LEU A 184 -8.01 -8.04 9.12
C LEU A 184 -8.07 -9.50 9.60
N ARG A 185 -7.40 -9.80 10.71
CA ARG A 185 -7.33 -11.15 11.30
C ARG A 185 -8.64 -11.66 11.90
N GLN A 186 -9.65 -10.81 12.06
CA GLN A 186 -11.00 -11.25 12.43
C GLN A 186 -11.72 -11.96 11.27
N ILE A 187 -11.28 -11.73 10.05
CA ILE A 187 -11.90 -12.27 8.83
C ILE A 187 -11.00 -13.29 8.14
N ILE A 188 -9.71 -12.99 8.01
CA ILE A 188 -8.71 -13.85 7.36
C ILE A 188 -7.66 -14.28 8.38
N SER A 189 -7.39 -15.59 8.46
CA SER A 189 -6.34 -16.11 9.33
C SER A 189 -4.96 -15.58 8.92
N GLU A 190 -4.13 -15.24 9.89
CA GLU A 190 -2.75 -14.81 9.68
C GLU A 190 -1.93 -15.84 8.88
N THR A 191 -2.19 -17.12 9.09
CA THR A 191 -1.49 -18.20 8.39
C THR A 191 -1.67 -18.17 6.88
N CYS A 192 -2.77 -17.57 6.38
CA CYS A 192 -3.02 -17.42 4.94
C CYS A 192 -2.02 -16.46 4.26
N PHE A 193 -1.46 -15.51 5.01
CA PHE A 193 -0.53 -14.54 4.46
C PHE A 193 0.94 -14.98 4.49
N ASN A 194 1.29 -15.96 5.33
CA ASN A 194 2.67 -16.39 5.54
C ASN A 194 3.32 -17.07 4.33
N MET A 195 2.52 -17.44 3.33
CA MET A 195 2.98 -18.08 2.09
C MET A 195 3.43 -17.05 1.03
N PHE A 196 3.11 -15.79 1.21
CA PHE A 196 3.25 -14.77 0.19
C PHE A 196 4.28 -13.72 0.60
N ASN A 197 5.01 -13.22 -0.39
CA ASN A 197 5.79 -11.99 -0.25
C ASN A 197 4.91 -10.75 -0.51
N PRO A 198 5.38 -9.53 -0.20
CA PRO A 198 4.60 -8.30 -0.39
C PRO A 198 4.10 -8.08 -1.82
N ASP A 199 4.89 -8.41 -2.83
CA ASP A 199 4.51 -8.23 -4.24
C ASP A 199 3.41 -9.21 -4.64
N GLU A 200 3.51 -10.47 -4.22
CA GLU A 200 2.47 -11.47 -4.42
C GLU A 200 1.18 -11.10 -3.70
N LEU A 201 1.26 -10.54 -2.49
CA LEU A 201 0.09 -10.03 -1.77
C LEU A 201 -0.58 -8.89 -2.53
N ASN A 202 0.17 -7.94 -3.08
CA ASN A 202 -0.42 -6.88 -3.91
C ASN A 202 -1.14 -7.45 -5.12
N VAL A 203 -0.55 -8.47 -5.77
CA VAL A 203 -1.18 -9.12 -6.92
C VAL A 203 -2.49 -9.83 -6.52
N ILE A 204 -2.54 -10.46 -5.35
CA ILE A 204 -3.77 -11.08 -4.82
C ILE A 204 -4.82 -10.02 -4.50
N LEU A 205 -4.41 -8.91 -3.89
CA LEU A 205 -5.31 -7.85 -3.43
C LEU A 205 -5.87 -7.02 -4.57
N SER A 206 -5.04 -6.64 -5.55
CA SER A 206 -5.39 -5.68 -6.58
C SER A 206 -5.46 -6.26 -7.99
N GLY A 207 -5.16 -7.55 -8.14
CA GLY A 207 -5.10 -8.21 -9.45
C GLY A 207 -3.77 -8.01 -10.17
N SER A 208 -3.64 -8.65 -11.32
CA SER A 208 -2.43 -8.55 -12.13
C SER A 208 -2.30 -7.16 -12.76
N SER A 209 -1.11 -6.57 -12.66
CA SER A 209 -0.74 -5.37 -13.40
C SER A 209 -0.38 -5.65 -14.87
N ARG A 210 -0.34 -6.93 -15.27
CA ARG A 210 -0.08 -7.34 -16.66
C ARG A 210 -1.14 -6.77 -17.60
N ASP A 211 -0.77 -6.60 -18.86
CA ASP A 211 -1.73 -6.21 -19.88
C ASP A 211 -2.95 -7.15 -19.88
N LEU A 212 -4.12 -6.53 -19.98
CA LEU A 212 -5.37 -7.27 -20.00
C LEU A 212 -5.39 -8.20 -21.21
N ASP A 213 -5.56 -9.49 -20.98
CA ASP A 213 -5.79 -10.45 -22.03
C ASP A 213 -7.24 -10.29 -22.55
N ILE A 214 -7.36 -9.60 -23.69
CA ILE A 214 -8.66 -9.30 -24.29
C ILE A 214 -9.26 -10.55 -24.95
N ASP A 215 -8.43 -11.51 -25.34
CA ASP A 215 -8.91 -12.76 -25.92
C ASP A 215 -9.54 -13.65 -24.85
N ASP A 216 -8.90 -13.76 -23.68
CA ASP A 216 -9.48 -14.45 -22.52
C ASP A 216 -10.78 -13.77 -22.04
N LEU A 217 -10.78 -12.42 -21.99
CA LEU A 217 -12.01 -11.67 -21.65
C LEU A 217 -13.13 -11.94 -22.64
N ARG A 218 -12.84 -11.98 -23.95
CA ARG A 218 -13.82 -12.28 -24.99
C ARG A 218 -14.39 -13.69 -24.85
N GLU A 219 -13.52 -14.67 -24.62
CA GLU A 219 -13.92 -16.09 -24.50
C GLU A 219 -14.89 -16.32 -23.34
N HIS A 220 -14.73 -15.56 -22.24
CA HIS A 220 -15.55 -15.70 -21.04
C HIS A 220 -16.69 -14.65 -20.94
N SER A 221 -16.90 -13.85 -22.01
CA SER A 221 -17.97 -12.85 -22.07
C SER A 221 -19.19 -13.36 -22.85
N VAL A 222 -20.38 -13.10 -22.32
CA VAL A 222 -21.63 -13.43 -22.99
C VAL A 222 -22.26 -12.15 -23.56
N CYS A 223 -22.35 -12.06 -24.89
CA CYS A 223 -23.00 -10.96 -25.57
C CYS A 223 -24.48 -11.31 -25.83
N SER A 224 -25.39 -10.86 -24.98
CA SER A 224 -26.83 -11.07 -25.19
C SER A 224 -27.41 -10.06 -26.18
N GLY A 225 -28.41 -10.49 -26.98
CA GLY A 225 -29.06 -9.62 -27.95
C GLY A 225 -28.43 -9.60 -29.34
N PHE A 226 -27.34 -10.34 -29.56
CA PHE A 226 -26.70 -10.47 -30.87
C PHE A 226 -26.71 -11.91 -31.36
N ALA A 227 -26.81 -12.10 -32.68
CA ALA A 227 -26.70 -13.43 -33.27
C ALA A 227 -25.25 -13.96 -33.14
N PRO A 228 -25.06 -15.30 -32.99
CA PRO A 228 -23.73 -15.90 -33.03
C PRO A 228 -22.99 -15.50 -34.32
N GLY A 229 -21.75 -14.98 -34.19
CA GLY A 229 -20.95 -14.51 -35.34
C GLY A 229 -21.35 -13.12 -35.85
N SER A 230 -22.02 -12.31 -35.05
CA SER A 230 -22.35 -10.94 -35.42
C SER A 230 -21.09 -10.10 -35.65
N THR A 231 -20.99 -9.48 -36.82
CA THR A 231 -19.91 -8.57 -37.20
C THR A 231 -19.78 -7.38 -36.24
N TYR A 232 -20.87 -6.95 -35.62
CA TYR A 232 -20.84 -5.88 -34.61
C TYR A 232 -20.05 -6.28 -33.37
N VAL A 233 -20.22 -7.52 -32.90
CA VAL A 233 -19.49 -8.06 -31.74
C VAL A 233 -18.02 -8.20 -32.07
N ASP A 234 -17.69 -8.69 -33.26
CA ASP A 234 -16.30 -8.81 -33.71
C ASP A 234 -15.62 -7.44 -33.78
N SER A 235 -16.29 -6.44 -34.39
CA SER A 235 -15.77 -5.06 -34.47
C SER A 235 -15.58 -4.45 -33.08
N LEU A 236 -16.48 -4.71 -32.12
CA LEU A 236 -16.30 -4.25 -30.73
C LEU A 236 -14.99 -4.79 -30.14
N TRP A 237 -14.74 -6.09 -30.27
CA TRP A 237 -13.54 -6.70 -29.70
C TRP A 237 -12.26 -6.23 -30.39
N GLU A 238 -12.29 -5.95 -31.70
CA GLU A 238 -11.16 -5.35 -32.41
C GLU A 238 -10.84 -3.94 -31.89
N ILE A 239 -11.87 -3.13 -31.64
CA ILE A 239 -11.71 -1.80 -31.05
C ILE A 239 -11.13 -1.91 -29.63
N VAL A 240 -11.65 -2.82 -28.79
CA VAL A 240 -11.16 -3.01 -27.43
C VAL A 240 -9.71 -3.50 -27.41
N LYS A 241 -9.30 -4.36 -28.36
CA LYS A 241 -7.89 -4.77 -28.54
C LYS A 241 -6.98 -3.58 -28.84
N SER A 242 -7.45 -2.60 -29.62
CA SER A 242 -6.70 -1.41 -29.97
C SER A 242 -6.53 -0.40 -28.85
N PHE A 243 -7.24 -0.55 -27.73
CA PHE A 243 -7.18 0.35 -26.60
C PHE A 243 -5.79 0.39 -25.96
N THR A 244 -5.40 1.57 -25.49
CA THR A 244 -4.23 1.71 -24.62
C THR A 244 -4.46 0.97 -23.28
N PRO A 245 -3.40 0.62 -22.52
CA PRO A 245 -3.56 -0.06 -21.22
C PRO A 245 -4.51 0.65 -20.27
N LEU A 246 -4.48 1.99 -20.25
CA LEU A 246 -5.39 2.80 -19.44
C LEU A 246 -6.85 2.69 -19.91
N GLN A 247 -7.09 2.71 -21.22
CA GLN A 247 -8.42 2.56 -21.79
C GLN A 247 -8.98 1.15 -21.53
N LYS A 248 -8.15 0.10 -21.65
CA LYS A 248 -8.53 -1.27 -21.30
C LYS A 248 -8.96 -1.39 -19.85
N ARG A 249 -8.22 -0.78 -18.91
CA ARG A 249 -8.61 -0.74 -17.47
C ARG A 249 -9.95 -0.04 -17.26
N LYS A 250 -10.16 1.12 -17.90
CA LYS A 250 -11.44 1.85 -17.82
C LYS A 250 -12.60 1.04 -18.38
N PHE A 251 -12.37 0.35 -19.51
CA PHE A 251 -13.35 -0.54 -20.11
C PHE A 251 -13.71 -1.68 -19.17
N LEU A 252 -12.71 -2.35 -18.59
CA LEU A 252 -12.93 -3.45 -17.65
C LEU A 252 -13.68 -2.96 -16.39
N LYS A 253 -13.32 -1.80 -15.86
CA LYS A 253 -14.02 -1.18 -14.73
C LYS A 253 -15.48 -0.90 -15.05
N PHE A 254 -15.77 -0.47 -16.26
CA PHE A 254 -17.16 -0.23 -16.72
C PHE A 254 -17.97 -1.54 -16.87
N VAL A 255 -17.38 -2.57 -17.47
CA VAL A 255 -18.08 -3.83 -17.77
C VAL A 255 -18.18 -4.76 -16.57
N ALA A 256 -17.10 -4.90 -15.80
CA ALA A 256 -16.97 -5.88 -14.73
C ALA A 256 -16.85 -5.25 -13.33
N SER A 257 -16.89 -3.92 -13.23
CA SER A 257 -16.70 -3.14 -11.97
C SER A 257 -15.33 -3.35 -11.32
N VAL A 258 -14.38 -4.00 -12.01
CA VAL A 258 -13.00 -4.22 -11.52
C VAL A 258 -12.01 -3.58 -12.49
N PRO A 259 -10.98 -2.86 -12.01
CA PRO A 259 -10.04 -2.15 -12.88
C PRO A 259 -8.92 -3.03 -13.43
N ARG A 260 -8.78 -4.24 -12.92
CA ARG A 260 -7.72 -5.19 -13.27
C ARG A 260 -8.27 -6.59 -13.49
N GLY A 261 -7.61 -7.36 -14.36
CA GLY A 261 -7.98 -8.75 -14.62
C GLY A 261 -7.70 -9.65 -13.41
N PRO A 262 -8.57 -10.65 -13.15
CA PRO A 262 -8.31 -11.62 -12.11
C PRO A 262 -7.07 -12.47 -12.45
N LEU A 263 -6.36 -12.90 -11.40
CA LEU A 263 -5.11 -13.67 -11.51
C LEU A 263 -5.23 -14.96 -12.32
N LEU A 264 -6.38 -15.64 -12.20
CA LEU A 264 -6.65 -16.93 -12.78
C LEU A 264 -7.44 -16.83 -14.10
N GLY A 265 -7.48 -15.63 -14.71
CA GLY A 265 -8.24 -15.37 -15.93
C GLY A 265 -9.70 -15.05 -15.70
N PHE A 266 -10.39 -14.63 -16.77
CA PHE A 266 -11.78 -14.13 -16.70
C PHE A 266 -12.83 -15.22 -16.45
N ARG A 267 -12.44 -16.48 -16.51
CA ARG A 267 -13.31 -17.61 -16.12
C ARG A 267 -13.81 -17.51 -14.67
N MET A 268 -13.11 -16.75 -13.84
CA MET A 268 -13.42 -16.63 -12.40
C MET A 268 -14.23 -15.36 -12.06
N LEU A 269 -14.60 -14.56 -13.05
CA LEU A 269 -15.48 -13.37 -12.90
C LEU A 269 -16.98 -13.75 -13.13
#